data_3bc5084b7c568fa9153cc0bf5c36207c
#
_entry.id   3bc5084b7c568fa9153cc0bf5c36207c
#
_cell.length_a   1.000
_cell.length_b   1.000
_cell.length_c   1.000
_cell.angle_alpha   90.00
_cell.angle_beta   90.00
_cell.angle_gamma   90.00
#
_symmetry.space_group_name_H-M   'P 1'
#
loop_
_entity.id
_entity.type
_entity.pdbx_description
1 polymer ?
#
loop_
_entity_poly.entity_id
_entity_poly.type
_entity_poly.pdbx_seq_one_letter_code
_entity_poly.pdbx_strand_id
1 'polypeptide(L)'
;MAADVTKNDDFSKGPISKTVLRLAVPMVLAQFVNVLYNIVDRMYIGHISDTSVDALTGVGVTFPILLMVTAFANLFGSGGTPLFSMARGAAQQGGEEGEKQRERAADVMNNTFSMLVITGVILCIAVLLIKKPVLYLFGASDATYPYADSYLSVYMLGSVFMMVSLGMNGFINAQGFANRGMLTVVIGAVVNIALDPLFIFVFDMGVQGAALATVLSQLVSAVWVVRFLLGKRTLFRLELKRMRPQAKLIGKITSLGISGFIMGFTSSAVQVACNAMLSQHGGDLFVAVMTVINSIREVTYTPVNGVTSAAAPVVSFNYGAQKYKRVRGVIVFTTVVSFSYMVLVWLVLRLFPHVFIQLFNGDPQLLETCTHAMHIYFFGCFMMALQMSAQSVVQAMGRAKQAIFFSLLRKVIIVIPLTFLLPQIPPVGVDGVFWAEVISNFVGGGACYITMLCTVWRELKHKEMGELAQAKK
;
A
#
# COMPACT_ATOMS: atom_id res chain seq x y z
N MET A 1 3.17 29.33 -20.13
CA MET A 1 3.24 27.95 -19.59
C MET A 1 3.33 27.87 -18.07
N ALA A 2 3.67 28.92 -17.34
CA ALA A 2 3.67 28.97 -15.87
C ALA A 2 2.28 29.11 -15.23
N ALA A 3 1.30 29.70 -15.93
CA ALA A 3 -0.06 29.96 -15.42
C ALA A 3 -0.96 28.72 -15.33
N ASP A 4 -0.66 27.66 -16.06
CA ASP A 4 -1.47 26.41 -16.06
C ASP A 4 -1.11 25.47 -14.91
N VAL A 5 0.11 25.58 -14.38
CA VAL A 5 0.59 24.79 -13.24
C VAL A 5 -0.14 25.18 -11.94
N THR A 6 -0.51 26.44 -11.77
CA THR A 6 -1.10 26.96 -10.53
C THR A 6 -2.60 26.66 -10.33
N LYS A 7 -3.35 26.37 -11.39
CA LYS A 7 -4.81 26.15 -11.31
C LYS A 7 -5.20 24.72 -10.95
N ASN A 8 -4.33 23.74 -11.21
CA ASN A 8 -4.61 22.33 -11.02
C ASN A 8 -4.11 21.75 -9.68
N ASP A 9 -3.29 22.49 -8.93
CA ASP A 9 -2.55 21.96 -7.78
C ASP A 9 -3.18 22.36 -6.44
N ASP A 10 -4.18 23.24 -6.46
CA ASP A 10 -4.88 23.70 -5.27
C ASP A 10 -6.06 22.79 -4.93
N PHE A 11 -5.86 21.88 -3.95
CA PHE A 11 -6.89 20.95 -3.49
C PHE A 11 -8.02 21.65 -2.71
N SER A 12 -7.90 22.96 -2.46
CA SER A 12 -8.88 23.72 -1.72
C SER A 12 -10.00 24.30 -2.59
N LYS A 13 -9.90 24.21 -3.91
CA LYS A 13 -10.83 24.80 -4.88
C LYS A 13 -11.48 23.74 -5.78
N GLY A 14 -12.59 24.12 -6.42
CA GLY A 14 -13.31 23.28 -7.37
C GLY A 14 -14.13 22.13 -6.75
N PRO A 15 -14.83 21.32 -7.56
CA PRO A 15 -15.62 20.18 -7.09
C PRO A 15 -14.74 19.09 -6.48
N ILE A 16 -15.17 18.57 -5.32
CA ILE A 16 -14.44 17.51 -4.57
C ILE A 16 -14.28 16.26 -5.43
N SER A 17 -15.36 15.83 -6.10
CA SER A 17 -15.36 14.65 -6.97
C SER A 17 -14.29 14.76 -8.05
N LYS A 18 -14.21 15.89 -8.75
CA LYS A 18 -13.20 16.13 -9.80
C LYS A 18 -11.79 16.10 -9.23
N THR A 19 -11.58 16.68 -8.04
CA THR A 19 -10.26 16.70 -7.39
C THR A 19 -9.81 15.31 -7.00
N VAL A 20 -10.68 14.51 -6.35
CA VAL A 20 -10.34 13.16 -5.90
C VAL A 20 -10.19 12.21 -7.10
N LEU A 21 -11.12 12.21 -8.06
CA LEU A 21 -11.06 11.32 -9.23
C LEU A 21 -9.84 11.58 -10.12
N ARG A 22 -9.43 12.84 -10.29
CA ARG A 22 -8.22 13.20 -11.03
C ARG A 22 -6.96 12.56 -10.44
N LEU A 23 -6.91 12.39 -9.11
CA LEU A 23 -5.81 11.69 -8.46
C LEU A 23 -6.05 10.17 -8.44
N ALA A 24 -7.29 9.75 -8.21
CA ALA A 24 -7.64 8.34 -8.04
C ALA A 24 -7.44 7.51 -9.30
N VAL A 25 -7.90 8.02 -10.46
CA VAL A 25 -7.81 7.25 -11.72
C VAL A 25 -6.37 6.88 -12.07
N PRO A 26 -5.39 7.80 -12.10
CA PRO A 26 -4.00 7.42 -12.33
C PRO A 26 -3.44 6.48 -11.27
N MET A 27 -3.80 6.67 -9.99
CA MET A 27 -3.31 5.82 -8.90
C MET A 27 -3.87 4.39 -8.97
N VAL A 28 -5.15 4.25 -9.34
CA VAL A 28 -5.76 2.92 -9.57
C VAL A 28 -5.09 2.23 -10.76
N LEU A 29 -4.90 2.93 -11.87
CA LEU A 29 -4.21 2.38 -13.05
C LEU A 29 -2.77 1.95 -12.70
N ALA A 30 -2.03 2.76 -11.93
CA ALA A 30 -0.69 2.39 -11.47
C ALA A 30 -0.69 1.10 -10.66
N GLN A 31 -1.67 0.92 -9.78
CA GLN A 31 -1.79 -0.31 -8.97
C GLN A 31 -2.13 -1.54 -9.83
N PHE A 32 -3.02 -1.41 -10.82
CA PHE A 32 -3.28 -2.51 -11.76
C PHE A 32 -2.04 -2.88 -12.56
N VAL A 33 -1.29 -1.91 -13.06
CA VAL A 33 -0.02 -2.16 -13.76
C VAL A 33 0.97 -2.87 -12.83
N ASN A 34 1.04 -2.50 -11.55
CA ASN A 34 1.90 -3.15 -10.58
C ASN A 34 1.50 -4.62 -10.33
N VAL A 35 0.20 -4.92 -10.24
CA VAL A 35 -0.30 -6.30 -10.11
C VAL A 35 0.06 -7.13 -11.35
N LEU A 36 -0.18 -6.60 -12.55
CA LEU A 36 0.16 -7.26 -13.80
C LEU A 36 1.67 -7.54 -13.92
N TYR A 37 2.49 -6.55 -13.59
CA TYR A 37 3.93 -6.68 -13.57
C TYR A 37 4.39 -7.83 -12.64
N ASN A 38 3.87 -7.89 -11.41
CA ASN A 38 4.23 -8.97 -10.47
C ASN A 38 3.83 -10.36 -10.97
N ILE A 39 2.73 -10.47 -11.72
CA ILE A 39 2.31 -11.74 -12.33
C ILE A 39 3.29 -12.14 -13.44
N VAL A 40 3.63 -11.21 -14.33
CA VAL A 40 4.52 -11.46 -15.48
C VAL A 40 5.92 -11.85 -15.00
N ASP A 41 6.48 -11.14 -14.01
CA ASP A 41 7.78 -11.45 -13.41
C ASP A 41 7.84 -12.91 -12.87
N ARG A 42 6.81 -13.32 -12.12
CA ARG A 42 6.70 -14.72 -11.64
C ARG A 42 6.55 -15.74 -12.76
N MET A 43 5.85 -15.38 -13.83
CA MET A 43 5.74 -16.26 -15.02
C MET A 43 7.11 -16.50 -15.66
N TYR A 44 7.92 -15.45 -15.83
CA TYR A 44 9.28 -15.59 -16.39
C TYR A 44 10.18 -16.44 -15.49
N ILE A 45 10.18 -16.22 -14.18
CA ILE A 45 10.96 -17.04 -13.23
C ILE A 45 10.52 -18.51 -13.27
N GLY A 46 9.23 -18.78 -13.38
CA GLY A 46 8.68 -20.14 -13.49
C GLY A 46 9.01 -20.88 -14.80
N HIS A 47 9.52 -20.17 -15.81
CA HIS A 47 9.94 -20.77 -17.09
C HIS A 47 11.48 -20.87 -17.24
N ILE A 48 12.23 -20.58 -16.18
CA ILE A 48 13.68 -20.88 -16.14
C ILE A 48 13.82 -22.43 -16.17
N SER A 49 14.50 -22.99 -17.20
CA SER A 49 14.60 -24.42 -17.53
C SER A 49 14.83 -25.39 -16.35
N ASP A 50 15.27 -26.59 -16.52
CA ASP A 50 15.37 -27.79 -15.64
C ASP A 50 15.45 -27.62 -14.10
N THR A 51 15.72 -26.41 -13.60
CA THR A 51 15.79 -26.03 -12.18
C THR A 51 14.63 -25.13 -11.73
N SER A 52 13.55 -25.04 -12.52
CA SER A 52 12.45 -24.07 -12.30
C SER A 52 11.80 -24.14 -10.92
N VAL A 53 11.65 -25.34 -10.35
CA VAL A 53 11.04 -25.51 -9.02
C VAL A 53 11.96 -25.00 -7.91
N ASP A 54 13.26 -25.34 -7.95
CA ASP A 54 14.22 -24.88 -6.95
C ASP A 54 14.48 -23.36 -7.07
N ALA A 55 14.53 -22.86 -8.32
CA ALA A 55 14.68 -21.44 -8.61
C ALA A 55 13.48 -20.63 -8.10
N LEU A 56 12.25 -21.06 -8.41
CA LEU A 56 11.04 -20.41 -7.96
C LEU A 56 10.89 -20.46 -6.43
N THR A 57 11.21 -21.61 -5.83
CA THR A 57 11.22 -21.79 -4.37
C THR A 57 12.28 -20.92 -3.73
N GLY A 58 13.50 -20.88 -4.28
CA GLY A 58 14.58 -20.03 -3.79
C GLY A 58 14.24 -18.55 -3.80
N VAL A 59 13.65 -18.05 -4.90
CA VAL A 59 13.13 -16.66 -4.95
C VAL A 59 12.02 -16.48 -3.94
N GLY A 60 11.10 -17.44 -3.80
CA GLY A 60 10.01 -17.40 -2.82
C GLY A 60 10.49 -17.18 -1.38
N VAL A 61 11.58 -17.84 -0.99
CA VAL A 61 12.19 -17.71 0.34
C VAL A 61 12.70 -16.27 0.60
N THR A 62 13.03 -15.51 -0.43
CA THR A 62 13.46 -14.10 -0.27
C THR A 62 12.32 -13.13 0.01
N PHE A 63 11.06 -13.49 -0.32
CA PHE A 63 9.90 -12.57 -0.20
C PHE A 63 9.73 -11.89 1.16
N PRO A 64 9.90 -12.55 2.32
CA PRO A 64 9.79 -11.89 3.61
C PRO A 64 10.78 -10.72 3.76
N ILE A 65 11.98 -10.84 3.20
CA ILE A 65 13.00 -9.80 3.23
C ILE A 65 12.59 -8.63 2.32
N LEU A 66 12.09 -8.94 1.12
CA LEU A 66 11.59 -7.94 0.17
C LEU A 66 10.41 -7.14 0.75
N LEU A 67 9.49 -7.84 1.43
CA LEU A 67 8.38 -7.20 2.14
C LEU A 67 8.88 -6.29 3.27
N MET A 68 9.94 -6.66 3.97
CA MET A 68 10.56 -5.82 5.00
C MET A 68 11.10 -4.51 4.38
N VAL A 69 11.81 -4.58 3.26
CA VAL A 69 12.31 -3.38 2.55
C VAL A 69 11.14 -2.48 2.13
N THR A 70 10.08 -3.07 1.57
CA THR A 70 8.85 -2.36 1.21
C THR A 70 8.18 -1.70 2.43
N ALA A 71 8.14 -2.41 3.56
CA ALA A 71 7.57 -1.89 4.80
C ALA A 71 8.33 -0.64 5.31
N PHE A 72 9.67 -0.63 5.23
CA PHE A 72 10.47 0.55 5.57
C PHE A 72 10.28 1.70 4.57
N ALA A 73 10.14 1.42 3.28
CA ALA A 73 9.81 2.45 2.30
C ALA A 73 8.45 3.11 2.62
N ASN A 74 7.45 2.29 2.96
CA ASN A 74 6.14 2.76 3.38
C ASN A 74 6.18 3.48 4.73
N LEU A 75 7.04 3.06 5.68
CA LEU A 75 7.20 3.73 6.97
C LEU A 75 7.50 5.22 6.78
N PHE A 76 8.46 5.55 5.95
CA PHE A 76 8.83 6.95 5.72
C PHE A 76 7.93 7.64 4.70
N GLY A 77 7.55 6.96 3.61
CA GLY A 77 6.68 7.52 2.57
C GLY A 77 5.28 7.87 3.08
N SER A 78 4.59 6.89 3.71
CA SER A 78 3.24 7.10 4.24
C SER A 78 3.20 7.97 5.51
N GLY A 79 4.30 8.04 6.26
CA GLY A 79 4.43 8.95 7.40
C GLY A 79 4.71 10.40 6.99
N GLY A 80 5.56 10.59 5.98
CA GLY A 80 5.95 11.92 5.50
C GLY A 80 4.87 12.60 4.67
N THR A 81 4.20 11.88 3.77
CA THR A 81 3.22 12.45 2.83
C THR A 81 2.06 13.21 3.51
N PRO A 82 1.40 12.70 4.56
CA PRO A 82 0.38 13.45 5.27
C PRO A 82 0.91 14.72 5.95
N LEU A 83 2.07 14.64 6.60
CA LEU A 83 2.71 15.81 7.23
C LEU A 83 3.06 16.89 6.22
N PHE A 84 3.60 16.49 5.07
CA PHE A 84 3.88 17.37 3.95
C PHE A 84 2.60 18.05 3.45
N SER A 85 1.54 17.26 3.20
CA SER A 85 0.28 17.78 2.68
C SER A 85 -0.41 18.74 3.65
N MET A 86 -0.38 18.45 4.97
CA MET A 86 -0.90 19.35 6.00
C MET A 86 -0.12 20.68 6.04
N ALA A 87 1.22 20.61 6.06
CA ALA A 87 2.05 21.82 6.06
C ALA A 87 1.85 22.64 4.78
N ARG A 88 1.76 21.96 3.61
CA ARG A 88 1.43 22.61 2.33
C ARG A 88 0.05 23.30 2.35
N GLY A 89 -0.95 22.68 2.98
CA GLY A 89 -2.27 23.28 3.15
C GLY A 89 -2.24 24.49 4.07
N ALA A 90 -1.57 24.39 5.21
CA ALA A 90 -1.40 25.48 6.16
C ALA A 90 -0.64 26.67 5.57
N ALA A 91 0.30 26.43 4.67
CA ALA A 91 1.01 27.49 3.95
C ALA A 91 0.10 28.42 3.11
N GLN A 92 -1.14 27.99 2.82
CA GLN A 92 -2.11 28.86 2.13
C GLN A 92 -2.66 30.01 2.98
N GLN A 93 -2.43 29.98 4.30
CA GLN A 93 -2.87 31.07 5.19
C GLN A 93 -2.12 32.39 4.91
N GLY A 94 -0.96 32.33 4.24
CA GLY A 94 -0.13 33.48 3.90
C GLY A 94 0.60 34.08 5.11
N GLY A 95 1.27 35.21 4.88
CA GLY A 95 2.07 35.85 5.91
C GLY A 95 3.28 35.05 6.37
N GLU A 96 3.88 35.46 7.51
CA GLU A 96 5.06 34.82 8.09
C GLU A 96 4.80 33.35 8.49
N GLU A 97 3.63 33.06 9.06
CA GLU A 97 3.25 31.70 9.43
C GLU A 97 3.07 30.79 8.19
N GLY A 98 2.52 31.33 7.09
CA GLY A 98 2.40 30.59 5.83
C GLY A 98 3.76 30.21 5.24
N GLU A 99 4.74 31.11 5.29
CA GLU A 99 6.09 30.83 4.79
C GLU A 99 6.79 29.77 5.69
N LYS A 100 6.66 29.88 7.00
CA LYS A 100 7.16 28.88 7.96
C LYS A 100 6.58 27.49 7.71
N GLN A 101 5.28 27.39 7.40
CA GLN A 101 4.66 26.12 7.04
C GLN A 101 5.12 25.61 5.68
N ARG A 102 5.42 26.49 4.74
CA ARG A 102 6.02 26.14 3.45
C ARG A 102 7.41 25.53 3.62
N GLU A 103 8.26 26.17 4.43
CA GLU A 103 9.58 25.62 4.79
C GLU A 103 9.46 24.27 5.44
N ARG A 104 8.52 24.12 6.40
CA ARG A 104 8.26 22.85 7.06
C ARG A 104 7.84 21.75 6.09
N ALA A 105 7.01 22.05 5.07
CA ALA A 105 6.66 21.09 4.03
C ALA A 105 7.90 20.64 3.25
N ALA A 106 8.77 21.58 2.86
CA ALA A 106 10.03 21.25 2.19
C ALA A 106 10.94 20.38 3.07
N ASP A 107 11.07 20.71 4.36
CA ASP A 107 11.88 19.93 5.31
C ASP A 107 11.34 18.50 5.49
N VAL A 108 10.01 18.31 5.59
CA VAL A 108 9.40 16.96 5.66
C VAL A 108 9.78 16.13 4.44
N MET A 109 9.64 16.67 3.23
CA MET A 109 9.94 15.94 2.00
C MET A 109 11.43 15.58 1.92
N ASN A 110 12.33 16.52 2.22
CA ASN A 110 13.78 16.32 2.14
C ASN A 110 14.28 15.36 3.24
N ASN A 111 13.76 15.45 4.47
CA ASN A 111 14.10 14.50 5.54
C ASN A 111 13.57 13.09 5.23
N THR A 112 12.37 12.96 4.63
CA THR A 112 11.85 11.66 4.20
C THR A 112 12.78 11.04 3.16
N PHE A 113 13.21 11.80 2.16
CA PHE A 113 14.17 11.33 1.15
C PHE A 113 15.47 10.83 1.80
N SER A 114 16.04 11.61 2.71
CA SER A 114 17.27 11.22 3.43
C SER A 114 17.09 9.93 4.21
N MET A 115 15.95 9.77 4.90
CA MET A 115 15.67 8.55 5.66
C MET A 115 15.49 7.32 4.76
N LEU A 116 14.87 7.47 3.59
CA LEU A 116 14.74 6.39 2.60
C LEU A 116 16.12 5.93 2.11
N VAL A 117 17.01 6.87 1.79
CA VAL A 117 18.37 6.56 1.32
C VAL A 117 19.19 5.91 2.46
N ILE A 118 19.24 6.54 3.64
CA ILE A 118 20.02 6.04 4.79
C ILE A 118 19.55 4.64 5.19
N THR A 119 18.23 4.45 5.34
CA THR A 119 17.68 3.16 5.73
C THR A 119 17.88 2.11 4.65
N GLY A 120 17.76 2.46 3.37
CA GLY A 120 18.04 1.56 2.26
C GLY A 120 19.47 1.06 2.26
N VAL A 121 20.45 1.94 2.50
CA VAL A 121 21.87 1.57 2.63
C VAL A 121 22.10 0.69 3.86
N ILE A 122 21.53 1.05 5.00
CA ILE A 122 21.66 0.25 6.23
C ILE A 122 21.06 -1.15 6.04
N LEU A 123 19.86 -1.25 5.47
CA LEU A 123 19.20 -2.53 5.20
C LEU A 123 20.00 -3.37 4.19
N CYS A 124 20.54 -2.75 3.14
CA CYS A 124 21.38 -3.42 2.17
C CYS A 124 22.60 -4.07 2.87
N ILE A 125 23.35 -3.30 3.64
CA ILE A 125 24.54 -3.78 4.35
C ILE A 125 24.13 -4.86 5.38
N ALA A 126 23.12 -4.59 6.21
CA ALA A 126 22.69 -5.52 7.25
C ALA A 126 22.25 -6.85 6.68
N VAL A 127 21.38 -6.84 5.65
CA VAL A 127 20.88 -8.07 5.04
C VAL A 127 22.00 -8.85 4.35
N LEU A 128 22.90 -8.18 3.60
CA LEU A 128 24.02 -8.86 2.96
C LEU A 128 24.97 -9.54 3.96
N LEU A 129 25.15 -8.95 5.14
CA LEU A 129 25.99 -9.54 6.20
C LEU A 129 25.35 -10.79 6.85
N ILE A 130 24.02 -10.78 7.00
CA ILE A 130 23.29 -11.85 7.71
C ILE A 130 22.45 -12.73 6.77
N LYS A 131 22.59 -12.60 5.45
CA LYS A 131 21.72 -13.27 4.45
C LYS A 131 21.66 -14.79 4.63
N LYS A 132 22.78 -15.45 4.90
CA LYS A 132 22.83 -16.90 5.03
C LYS A 132 21.94 -17.42 6.16
N PRO A 133 22.12 -17.04 7.44
CA PRO A 133 21.25 -17.52 8.51
C PRO A 133 19.79 -17.09 8.34
N VAL A 134 19.52 -15.93 7.75
CA VAL A 134 18.16 -15.44 7.53
C VAL A 134 17.44 -16.25 6.44
N LEU A 135 18.11 -16.58 5.34
CA LEU A 135 17.52 -17.41 4.28
C LEU A 135 17.17 -18.82 4.79
N TYR A 136 18.07 -19.46 5.57
CA TYR A 136 17.77 -20.76 6.18
C TYR A 136 16.63 -20.65 7.21
N LEU A 137 16.56 -19.58 7.98
CA LEU A 137 15.45 -19.34 8.92
C LEU A 137 14.11 -19.23 8.19
N PHE A 138 14.08 -18.66 6.97
CA PHE A 138 12.89 -18.54 6.15
C PHE A 138 12.59 -19.75 5.28
N GLY A 139 13.36 -20.84 5.44
CA GLY A 139 13.07 -22.13 4.85
C GLY A 139 13.88 -22.47 3.59
N ALA A 140 15.02 -21.81 3.35
CA ALA A 140 15.94 -22.24 2.32
C ALA A 140 16.52 -23.63 2.66
N SER A 141 16.58 -24.52 1.68
CA SER A 141 17.32 -25.76 1.72
C SER A 141 18.68 -25.60 1.02
N ASP A 142 19.56 -26.57 1.15
CA ASP A 142 20.84 -26.54 0.43
C ASP A 142 20.68 -26.51 -1.09
N ALA A 143 19.57 -27.05 -1.62
CA ALA A 143 19.23 -27.01 -3.04
C ALA A 143 18.72 -25.62 -3.47
N THR A 144 17.91 -24.92 -2.65
CA THR A 144 17.30 -23.65 -3.00
C THR A 144 18.14 -22.44 -2.59
N TYR A 145 19.08 -22.61 -1.64
CA TYR A 145 19.95 -21.53 -1.15
C TYR A 145 20.74 -20.81 -2.26
N PRO A 146 21.38 -21.48 -3.23
CA PRO A 146 22.15 -20.79 -4.26
C PRO A 146 21.30 -19.80 -5.08
N TYR A 147 20.06 -20.17 -5.38
CA TYR A 147 19.10 -19.30 -6.11
C TYR A 147 18.63 -18.13 -5.23
N ALA A 148 18.28 -18.41 -3.97
CA ALA A 148 17.88 -17.39 -3.01
C ALA A 148 19.01 -16.37 -2.75
N ASP A 149 20.23 -16.85 -2.55
CA ASP A 149 21.42 -16.02 -2.32
C ASP A 149 21.76 -15.14 -3.52
N SER A 150 21.72 -15.71 -4.71
CA SER A 150 21.98 -15.00 -5.96
C SER A 150 20.97 -13.89 -6.21
N TYR A 151 19.66 -14.19 -6.07
CA TYR A 151 18.59 -13.22 -6.22
C TYR A 151 18.68 -12.11 -5.18
N LEU A 152 18.75 -12.48 -3.89
CA LEU A 152 18.76 -11.54 -2.78
C LEU A 152 19.96 -10.59 -2.82
N SER A 153 21.15 -11.11 -3.17
CA SER A 153 22.36 -10.29 -3.22
C SER A 153 22.25 -9.18 -4.23
N VAL A 154 21.77 -9.47 -5.43
CA VAL A 154 21.55 -8.46 -6.48
C VAL A 154 20.42 -7.50 -6.08
N TYR A 155 19.28 -8.04 -5.62
CA TYR A 155 18.12 -7.23 -5.23
C TYR A 155 18.46 -6.22 -4.13
N MET A 156 19.22 -6.63 -3.11
CA MET A 156 19.58 -5.76 -1.99
C MET A 156 20.45 -4.57 -2.40
N LEU A 157 21.30 -4.72 -3.41
CA LEU A 157 22.06 -3.59 -3.99
C LEU A 157 21.11 -2.52 -4.58
N GLY A 158 19.97 -2.95 -5.10
CA GLY A 158 18.92 -2.07 -5.63
C GLY A 158 17.91 -1.56 -4.62
N SER A 159 17.95 -2.01 -3.36
CA SER A 159 16.94 -1.68 -2.34
C SER A 159 16.74 -0.18 -2.11
N VAL A 160 17.83 0.61 -2.21
CA VAL A 160 17.77 2.08 -2.11
C VAL A 160 16.91 2.68 -3.23
N PHE A 161 17.03 2.18 -4.47
CA PHE A 161 16.25 2.68 -5.61
C PHE A 161 14.77 2.36 -5.43
N MET A 162 14.46 1.15 -4.97
CA MET A 162 13.09 0.75 -4.66
C MET A 162 12.50 1.61 -3.54
N MET A 163 13.23 1.84 -2.45
CA MET A 163 12.77 2.67 -1.35
C MET A 163 12.51 4.11 -1.78
N VAL A 164 13.41 4.69 -2.59
CA VAL A 164 13.24 6.06 -3.11
C VAL A 164 12.06 6.14 -4.09
N SER A 165 11.95 5.21 -5.05
CA SER A 165 10.87 5.24 -6.03
C SER A 165 9.50 5.11 -5.36
N LEU A 166 9.33 4.17 -4.42
CA LEU A 166 8.08 3.92 -3.71
C LEU A 166 7.77 5.03 -2.69
N GLY A 167 8.73 5.36 -1.83
CA GLY A 167 8.52 6.30 -0.73
C GLY A 167 8.33 7.73 -1.18
N MET A 168 9.00 8.18 -2.26
CA MET A 168 8.89 9.55 -2.76
C MET A 168 7.73 9.74 -3.75
N ASN A 169 7.17 8.68 -4.31
CA ASN A 169 6.04 8.77 -5.24
C ASN A 169 4.79 9.41 -4.57
N GLY A 170 4.60 9.17 -3.27
CA GLY A 170 3.55 9.81 -2.48
C GLY A 170 3.63 11.35 -2.49
N PHE A 171 4.83 11.92 -2.48
CA PHE A 171 5.03 13.36 -2.52
C PHE A 171 4.73 13.96 -3.90
N ILE A 172 4.94 13.23 -4.98
CA ILE A 172 4.52 13.64 -6.34
C ILE A 172 3.00 13.74 -6.39
N ASN A 173 2.30 12.71 -5.89
CA ASN A 173 0.84 12.68 -5.82
C ASN A 173 0.29 13.78 -4.90
N ALA A 174 0.93 14.01 -3.75
CA ALA A 174 0.57 15.04 -2.79
C ALA A 174 0.79 16.48 -3.31
N GLN A 175 1.60 16.66 -4.33
CA GLN A 175 1.75 17.92 -5.05
C GLN A 175 0.73 18.10 -6.19
N GLY A 176 -0.15 17.11 -6.45
CA GLY A 176 -1.18 17.16 -7.49
C GLY A 176 -0.80 16.50 -8.82
N PHE A 177 0.39 15.92 -8.93
CA PHE A 177 0.92 15.36 -10.17
C PHE A 177 0.71 13.84 -10.29
N ALA A 178 -0.51 13.35 -10.00
CA ALA A 178 -0.83 11.92 -9.99
C ALA A 178 -0.48 11.19 -11.30
N ASN A 179 -0.63 11.83 -12.46
CA ASN A 179 -0.20 11.26 -13.74
C ASN A 179 1.32 11.02 -13.79
N ARG A 180 2.12 11.87 -13.12
CA ARG A 180 3.57 11.66 -13.03
C ARG A 180 3.92 10.56 -12.05
N GLY A 181 3.14 10.45 -10.96
CA GLY A 181 3.23 9.34 -10.01
C GLY A 181 2.88 8.00 -10.66
N MET A 182 1.81 7.95 -11.46
CA MET A 182 1.45 6.77 -12.26
C MET A 182 2.60 6.37 -13.22
N LEU A 183 3.16 7.33 -13.94
CA LEU A 183 4.24 7.06 -14.88
C LEU A 183 5.49 6.47 -14.20
N THR A 184 5.74 6.76 -12.92
CA THR A 184 6.81 6.10 -12.15
C THR A 184 6.65 4.58 -12.16
N VAL A 185 5.42 4.11 -11.89
CA VAL A 185 5.11 2.68 -11.83
C VAL A 185 5.11 2.06 -13.23
N VAL A 186 4.47 2.74 -14.19
CA VAL A 186 4.36 2.25 -15.58
C VAL A 186 5.76 2.11 -16.21
N ILE A 187 6.63 3.11 -16.07
CA ILE A 187 8.01 3.06 -16.60
C ILE A 187 8.77 1.89 -15.98
N GLY A 188 8.71 1.73 -14.65
CA GLY A 188 9.33 0.61 -13.95
C GLY A 188 8.84 -0.74 -14.49
N ALA A 189 7.52 -0.92 -14.59
CA ALA A 189 6.92 -2.15 -15.09
C ALA A 189 7.32 -2.47 -16.54
N VAL A 190 7.26 -1.48 -17.44
CA VAL A 190 7.64 -1.67 -18.85
C VAL A 190 9.12 -2.04 -18.99
N VAL A 191 9.99 -1.34 -18.27
CA VAL A 191 11.43 -1.64 -18.28
C VAL A 191 11.70 -3.03 -17.75
N ASN A 192 11.05 -3.44 -16.65
CA ASN A 192 11.24 -4.76 -16.08
C ASN A 192 10.76 -5.87 -17.04
N ILE A 193 9.52 -5.78 -17.54
CA ILE A 193 8.95 -6.75 -18.51
C ILE A 193 9.84 -6.89 -19.76
N ALA A 194 10.50 -5.81 -20.18
CA ALA A 194 11.41 -5.85 -21.34
C ALA A 194 12.78 -6.46 -20.99
N LEU A 195 13.30 -6.21 -19.79
CA LEU A 195 14.62 -6.67 -19.35
C LEU A 195 14.62 -8.11 -18.83
N ASP A 196 13.51 -8.59 -18.23
CA ASP A 196 13.41 -9.94 -17.72
C ASP A 196 13.76 -11.00 -18.78
N PRO A 197 13.08 -11.08 -19.95
CA PRO A 197 13.42 -12.09 -20.94
C PRO A 197 14.84 -11.93 -21.49
N LEU A 198 15.35 -10.70 -21.56
CA LEU A 198 16.72 -10.43 -22.03
C LEU A 198 17.76 -11.01 -21.09
N PHE A 199 17.64 -10.75 -19.77
CA PHE A 199 18.62 -11.23 -18.80
C PHE A 199 18.40 -12.68 -18.42
N ILE A 200 17.17 -13.14 -18.32
CA ILE A 200 16.86 -14.52 -17.92
C ILE A 200 17.24 -15.50 -19.05
N PHE A 201 16.79 -15.25 -20.29
CA PHE A 201 16.86 -16.22 -21.37
C PHE A 201 17.97 -15.91 -22.39
N VAL A 202 18.15 -14.62 -22.81
CA VAL A 202 19.14 -14.29 -23.84
C VAL A 202 20.54 -14.26 -23.27
N PHE A 203 20.73 -13.70 -22.06
CA PHE A 203 22.04 -13.70 -21.38
C PHE A 203 22.25 -14.89 -20.45
N ASP A 204 21.25 -15.79 -20.35
CA ASP A 204 21.29 -17.02 -19.56
C ASP A 204 21.70 -16.79 -18.09
N MET A 205 21.25 -15.65 -17.52
CA MET A 205 21.54 -15.28 -16.13
C MET A 205 20.56 -15.91 -15.14
N GLY A 206 19.51 -16.57 -15.61
CA GLY A 206 18.49 -17.21 -14.78
C GLY A 206 17.91 -16.27 -13.72
N VAL A 207 17.85 -16.75 -12.48
CA VAL A 207 17.29 -16.01 -11.32
C VAL A 207 18.03 -14.70 -11.04
N GLN A 208 19.36 -14.68 -11.24
CA GLN A 208 20.15 -13.46 -11.08
C GLN A 208 19.78 -12.40 -12.11
N GLY A 209 19.43 -12.83 -13.33
CA GLY A 209 18.93 -11.95 -14.38
C GLY A 209 17.61 -11.27 -14.01
N ALA A 210 16.67 -12.01 -13.43
CA ALA A 210 15.41 -11.47 -12.93
C ALA A 210 15.65 -10.40 -11.84
N ALA A 211 16.54 -10.68 -10.88
CA ALA A 211 16.91 -9.70 -9.86
C ALA A 211 17.52 -8.43 -10.47
N LEU A 212 18.42 -8.59 -11.45
CA LEU A 212 19.06 -7.46 -12.13
C LEU A 212 18.06 -6.61 -12.92
N ALA A 213 17.13 -7.25 -13.65
CA ALA A 213 16.06 -6.55 -14.35
C ALA A 213 15.19 -5.73 -13.39
N THR A 214 14.83 -6.32 -12.25
CA THR A 214 14.08 -5.64 -11.18
C THR A 214 14.87 -4.44 -10.64
N VAL A 215 16.15 -4.58 -10.32
CA VAL A 215 16.99 -3.49 -9.81
C VAL A 215 17.13 -2.35 -10.83
N LEU A 216 17.35 -2.67 -12.11
CA LEU A 216 17.45 -1.67 -13.16
C LEU A 216 16.12 -0.94 -13.39
N SER A 217 15.00 -1.64 -13.37
CA SER A 217 13.67 -1.03 -13.47
C SER A 217 13.38 -0.08 -12.29
N GLN A 218 13.77 -0.47 -11.07
CA GLN A 218 13.66 0.39 -9.88
C GLN A 218 14.62 1.59 -9.96
N LEU A 219 15.82 1.43 -10.48
CA LEU A 219 16.75 2.53 -10.74
C LEU A 219 16.13 3.55 -11.69
N VAL A 220 15.57 3.11 -12.82
CA VAL A 220 14.92 4.01 -13.80
C VAL A 220 13.74 4.74 -13.14
N SER A 221 12.92 4.04 -12.36
CA SER A 221 11.82 4.63 -11.59
C SER A 221 12.32 5.66 -10.58
N ALA A 222 13.39 5.36 -9.83
CA ALA A 222 13.97 6.26 -8.85
C ALA A 222 14.57 7.51 -9.52
N VAL A 223 15.28 7.34 -10.63
CA VAL A 223 15.82 8.46 -11.43
C VAL A 223 14.68 9.35 -11.95
N TRP A 224 13.57 8.75 -12.44
CA TRP A 224 12.40 9.50 -12.87
C TRP A 224 11.82 10.35 -11.73
N VAL A 225 11.61 9.76 -10.54
CA VAL A 225 11.09 10.44 -9.36
C VAL A 225 12.00 11.59 -8.92
N VAL A 226 13.31 11.30 -8.77
CA VAL A 226 14.30 12.30 -8.33
C VAL A 226 14.43 13.44 -9.34
N ARG A 227 14.51 13.11 -10.65
CA ARG A 227 14.55 14.10 -11.71
C ARG A 227 13.33 15.02 -11.73
N PHE A 228 12.14 14.44 -11.48
CA PHE A 228 10.92 15.23 -11.37
C PHE A 228 10.95 16.15 -10.16
N LEU A 229 11.33 15.63 -8.97
CA LEU A 229 11.38 16.42 -7.73
C LEU A 229 12.51 17.46 -7.68
N LEU A 230 13.57 17.31 -8.48
CA LEU A 230 14.58 18.33 -8.70
C LEU A 230 14.16 19.35 -9.78
N GLY A 231 13.17 19.03 -10.60
CA GLY A 231 12.77 19.80 -11.76
C GLY A 231 12.07 21.13 -11.43
N LYS A 232 12.01 22.02 -12.44
CA LYS A 232 11.34 23.34 -12.32
C LYS A 232 9.81 23.26 -12.28
N ARG A 233 9.19 22.10 -12.57
CA ARG A 233 7.74 21.91 -12.64
C ARG A 233 7.12 21.48 -11.33
N THR A 234 7.91 21.02 -10.36
CA THR A 234 7.45 20.65 -9.02
C THR A 234 7.25 21.90 -8.15
N LEU A 235 6.27 21.86 -7.26
CA LEU A 235 5.99 22.96 -6.32
C LEU A 235 7.02 23.04 -5.20
N PHE A 236 7.44 21.88 -4.72
CA PHE A 236 8.48 21.71 -3.70
C PHE A 236 9.60 20.86 -4.30
N ARG A 237 10.84 21.31 -4.17
CA ARG A 237 12.00 20.65 -4.73
C ARG A 237 12.82 19.95 -3.67
N LEU A 238 13.54 18.92 -4.10
CA LEU A 238 14.62 18.37 -3.29
C LEU A 238 15.79 19.35 -3.25
N GLU A 239 16.24 19.66 -2.04
CA GLU A 239 17.33 20.62 -1.78
C GLU A 239 18.38 19.96 -0.87
N LEU A 240 19.61 19.82 -1.35
CA LEU A 240 20.71 19.20 -0.59
C LEU A 240 20.91 19.82 0.81
N LYS A 241 20.72 21.15 0.91
CA LYS A 241 20.86 21.88 2.19
C LYS A 241 19.81 21.43 3.24
N ARG A 242 18.63 20.97 2.81
CA ARG A 242 17.50 20.53 3.67
C ARG A 242 17.52 19.02 3.95
N MET A 243 18.45 18.27 3.37
CA MET A 243 18.58 16.82 3.56
C MET A 243 19.25 16.43 4.89
N ARG A 244 19.69 17.40 5.71
CA ARG A 244 20.24 17.09 7.04
C ARG A 244 19.15 16.51 7.94
N PRO A 245 19.36 15.30 8.53
CA PRO A 245 18.38 14.65 9.37
C PRO A 245 18.02 15.49 10.60
N GLN A 246 16.73 15.78 10.77
CA GLN A 246 16.20 16.50 11.91
C GLN A 246 15.45 15.52 12.82
N ALA A 247 16.04 15.13 13.98
CA ALA A 247 15.51 14.08 14.86
C ALA A 247 14.04 14.28 15.26
N LYS A 248 13.63 15.51 15.61
CA LYS A 248 12.24 15.82 15.96
C LYS A 248 11.26 15.60 14.81
N LEU A 249 11.67 15.91 13.58
CA LEU A 249 10.86 15.76 12.37
C LEU A 249 10.79 14.29 11.97
N ILE A 250 11.92 13.59 11.99
CA ILE A 250 12.01 12.15 11.73
C ILE A 250 11.15 11.37 12.72
N GLY A 251 11.18 11.71 14.01
CA GLY A 251 10.30 11.09 15.00
C GLY A 251 8.81 11.24 14.68
N LYS A 252 8.38 12.39 14.15
CA LYS A 252 6.99 12.59 13.70
C LYS A 252 6.66 11.78 12.45
N ILE A 253 7.56 11.77 11.46
CA ILE A 253 7.40 10.98 10.23
C ILE A 253 7.29 9.50 10.59
N THR A 254 8.20 8.97 11.38
CA THR A 254 8.22 7.57 11.81
C THR A 254 6.97 7.22 12.64
N SER A 255 6.57 8.08 13.57
CA SER A 255 5.36 7.85 14.40
C SER A 255 4.09 7.70 13.56
N LEU A 256 3.94 8.48 12.49
CA LEU A 256 2.82 8.34 11.56
C LEU A 256 2.94 7.13 10.66
N GLY A 257 4.13 6.88 10.15
CA GLY A 257 4.38 5.77 9.23
C GLY A 257 4.34 4.39 9.88
N ILE A 258 4.60 4.31 11.20
CA ILE A 258 4.54 3.04 11.94
C ILE A 258 3.15 2.39 11.89
N SER A 259 2.09 3.19 11.69
CA SER A 259 0.74 2.66 11.50
C SER A 259 0.62 1.82 10.22
N GLY A 260 1.20 2.29 9.11
CA GLY A 260 1.25 1.54 7.85
C GLY A 260 2.17 0.32 7.93
N PHE A 261 3.30 0.45 8.62
CA PHE A 261 4.22 -0.66 8.88
C PHE A 261 3.54 -1.80 9.64
N ILE A 262 2.89 -1.48 10.77
CA ILE A 262 2.15 -2.46 11.60
C ILE A 262 1.02 -3.09 10.79
N MET A 263 0.31 -2.31 9.97
CA MET A 263 -0.77 -2.82 9.12
C MET A 263 -0.26 -3.86 8.11
N GLY A 264 0.89 -3.62 7.48
CA GLY A 264 1.54 -4.59 6.59
C GLY A 264 1.95 -5.86 7.31
N PHE A 265 2.68 -5.71 8.42
CA PHE A 265 3.16 -6.83 9.24
C PHE A 265 2.01 -7.72 9.76
N THR A 266 0.97 -7.09 10.31
CA THR A 266 -0.20 -7.85 10.81
C THR A 266 -0.98 -8.53 9.70
N SER A 267 -0.97 -7.99 8.46
CA SER A 267 -1.58 -8.68 7.31
C SER A 267 -0.87 -9.98 6.97
N SER A 268 0.46 -9.96 6.99
CA SER A 268 1.28 -11.16 6.78
C SER A 268 1.08 -12.19 7.88
N ALA A 269 1.00 -11.76 9.14
CA ALA A 269 0.73 -12.65 10.27
C ALA A 269 -0.65 -13.34 10.15
N VAL A 270 -1.69 -12.60 9.75
CA VAL A 270 -3.02 -13.18 9.48
C VAL A 270 -2.94 -14.21 8.34
N GLN A 271 -2.23 -13.90 7.25
CA GLN A 271 -2.11 -14.84 6.13
C GLN A 271 -1.45 -16.16 6.55
N VAL A 272 -0.37 -16.08 7.34
CA VAL A 272 0.31 -17.27 7.88
C VAL A 272 -0.64 -18.07 8.79
N ALA A 273 -1.36 -17.41 9.70
CA ALA A 273 -2.32 -18.07 10.58
C ALA A 273 -3.46 -18.75 9.79
N CYS A 274 -4.03 -18.07 8.79
CA CYS A 274 -5.06 -18.63 7.92
C CYS A 274 -4.55 -19.87 7.17
N ASN A 275 -3.39 -19.78 6.53
CA ASN A 275 -2.82 -20.89 5.79
C ASN A 275 -2.53 -22.12 6.70
N ALA A 276 -1.98 -21.89 7.90
CA ALA A 276 -1.72 -22.94 8.87
C ALA A 276 -3.01 -23.68 9.29
N MET A 277 -4.07 -22.94 9.60
CA MET A 277 -5.36 -23.51 10.03
C MET A 277 -6.08 -24.20 8.87
N LEU A 278 -6.03 -23.65 7.66
CA LEU A 278 -6.60 -24.29 6.47
C LEU A 278 -5.88 -25.59 6.13
N SER A 279 -4.55 -25.62 6.19
CA SER A 279 -3.77 -26.83 5.98
C SER A 279 -4.09 -27.91 7.01
N GLN A 280 -4.23 -27.52 8.29
CA GLN A 280 -4.51 -28.44 9.39
C GLN A 280 -5.93 -29.05 9.33
N HIS A 281 -6.97 -28.27 8.97
CA HIS A 281 -8.37 -28.68 9.03
C HIS A 281 -8.98 -29.02 7.68
N GLY A 282 -8.40 -28.55 6.57
CA GLY A 282 -8.95 -28.71 5.22
C GLY A 282 -7.96 -29.28 4.20
N GLY A 283 -6.67 -29.42 4.58
CA GLY A 283 -5.62 -29.92 3.70
C GLY A 283 -5.25 -28.94 2.58
N ASP A 284 -4.50 -29.44 1.60
CA ASP A 284 -3.92 -28.64 0.51
C ASP A 284 -4.98 -28.00 -0.38
N LEU A 285 -6.15 -28.64 -0.54
CA LEU A 285 -7.27 -28.09 -1.32
C LEU A 285 -7.72 -26.72 -0.76
N PHE A 286 -7.89 -26.59 0.55
CA PHE A 286 -8.32 -25.34 1.15
C PHE A 286 -7.25 -24.26 1.15
N VAL A 287 -5.97 -24.63 1.17
CA VAL A 287 -4.85 -23.68 0.95
C VAL A 287 -4.88 -23.16 -0.48
N ALA A 288 -5.14 -24.03 -1.47
CA ALA A 288 -5.33 -23.62 -2.87
C ALA A 288 -6.55 -22.69 -3.03
N VAL A 289 -7.69 -23.02 -2.41
CA VAL A 289 -8.90 -22.17 -2.36
C VAL A 289 -8.56 -20.78 -1.81
N MET A 290 -7.82 -20.70 -0.70
CA MET A 290 -7.44 -19.41 -0.10
C MET A 290 -6.50 -18.60 -1.01
N THR A 291 -5.66 -19.28 -1.79
CA THR A 291 -4.78 -18.62 -2.76
C THR A 291 -5.59 -17.95 -3.87
N VAL A 292 -6.61 -18.64 -4.41
CA VAL A 292 -7.54 -18.08 -5.39
C VAL A 292 -8.31 -16.90 -4.80
N ILE A 293 -8.88 -17.06 -3.59
CA ILE A 293 -9.61 -16.00 -2.88
C ILE A 293 -8.72 -14.77 -2.67
N ASN A 294 -7.47 -14.93 -2.24
CA ASN A 294 -6.53 -13.83 -2.05
C ASN A 294 -6.23 -13.09 -3.35
N SER A 295 -6.09 -13.81 -4.46
CA SER A 295 -5.84 -13.20 -5.77
C SER A 295 -7.06 -12.38 -6.23
N ILE A 296 -8.27 -12.90 -6.08
CA ILE A 296 -9.51 -12.17 -6.37
C ILE A 296 -9.64 -10.95 -5.46
N ARG A 297 -9.33 -11.09 -4.18
CA ARG A 297 -9.34 -10.00 -3.19
C ARG A 297 -8.38 -8.89 -3.59
N GLU A 298 -7.15 -9.20 -3.99
CA GLU A 298 -6.15 -8.22 -4.39
C GLU A 298 -6.66 -7.36 -5.56
N VAL A 299 -7.17 -8.00 -6.59
CA VAL A 299 -7.74 -7.31 -7.75
C VAL A 299 -8.94 -6.43 -7.37
N THR A 300 -9.87 -6.97 -6.58
CA THR A 300 -11.12 -6.28 -6.22
C THR A 300 -10.92 -5.13 -5.23
N TYR A 301 -9.91 -5.20 -4.34
CA TYR A 301 -9.62 -4.14 -3.37
C TYR A 301 -8.71 -3.04 -3.93
N THR A 302 -8.01 -3.30 -5.02
CA THR A 302 -7.11 -2.34 -5.68
C THR A 302 -7.77 -0.99 -6.00
N PRO A 303 -9.01 -0.90 -6.57
CA PRO A 303 -9.66 0.38 -6.82
C PRO A 303 -9.97 1.16 -5.53
N VAL A 304 -10.39 0.48 -4.47
CA VAL A 304 -10.65 1.12 -3.16
C VAL A 304 -9.35 1.67 -2.56
N ASN A 305 -8.26 0.90 -2.63
CA ASN A 305 -6.93 1.36 -2.22
C ASN A 305 -6.50 2.61 -3.01
N GLY A 306 -6.72 2.63 -4.32
CA GLY A 306 -6.41 3.77 -5.17
C GLY A 306 -7.21 5.02 -4.81
N VAL A 307 -8.52 4.89 -4.58
CA VAL A 307 -9.41 5.99 -4.21
C VAL A 307 -9.05 6.54 -2.81
N THR A 308 -8.84 5.67 -1.83
CA THR A 308 -8.48 6.09 -0.46
C THR A 308 -7.09 6.73 -0.40
N SER A 309 -6.12 6.20 -1.14
CA SER A 309 -4.78 6.78 -1.27
C SER A 309 -4.80 8.15 -1.96
N ALA A 310 -5.68 8.35 -2.94
CA ALA A 310 -5.87 9.62 -3.61
C ALA A 310 -6.58 10.66 -2.72
N ALA A 311 -7.51 10.22 -1.88
CA ALA A 311 -8.22 11.07 -0.94
C ALA A 311 -7.31 11.56 0.21
N ALA A 312 -6.35 10.75 0.66
CA ALA A 312 -5.49 11.06 1.80
C ALA A 312 -4.75 12.42 1.68
N PRO A 313 -4.02 12.74 0.60
CA PRO A 313 -3.37 14.05 0.45
C PRO A 313 -4.38 15.20 0.36
N VAL A 314 -5.58 14.97 -0.20
CA VAL A 314 -6.63 15.99 -0.28
C VAL A 314 -7.21 16.29 1.11
N VAL A 315 -7.43 15.26 1.94
CA VAL A 315 -7.85 15.39 3.34
C VAL A 315 -6.79 16.15 4.14
N SER A 316 -5.52 15.68 4.09
CA SER A 316 -4.40 16.29 4.82
C SER A 316 -4.21 17.75 4.47
N PHE A 317 -4.24 18.07 3.18
CA PHE A 317 -4.10 19.43 2.68
C PHE A 317 -5.23 20.36 3.17
N ASN A 318 -6.49 19.96 2.99
CA ASN A 318 -7.62 20.78 3.41
C ASN A 318 -7.72 20.88 4.94
N TYR A 319 -7.28 19.87 5.68
CA TYR A 319 -7.20 19.94 7.14
C TYR A 319 -6.14 20.95 7.57
N GLY A 320 -4.95 20.96 6.94
CA GLY A 320 -3.92 21.98 7.18
C GLY A 320 -4.35 23.39 6.78
N ALA A 321 -5.10 23.52 5.68
CA ALA A 321 -5.68 24.79 5.22
C ALA A 321 -6.92 25.23 6.03
N GLN A 322 -7.29 24.52 7.09
CA GLN A 322 -8.46 24.75 7.96
C GLN A 322 -9.82 24.70 7.24
N LYS A 323 -9.90 24.15 6.02
CA LYS A 323 -11.15 24.03 5.24
C LYS A 323 -11.95 22.78 5.65
N TYR A 324 -12.47 22.77 6.88
CA TYR A 324 -13.06 21.59 7.53
C TYR A 324 -14.32 21.08 6.83
N LYS A 325 -15.17 21.96 6.29
CA LYS A 325 -16.32 21.58 5.45
C LYS A 325 -15.88 20.74 4.24
N ARG A 326 -14.76 21.13 3.62
CA ARG A 326 -14.23 20.43 2.47
C ARG A 326 -13.63 19.06 2.85
N VAL A 327 -12.96 18.97 4.00
CA VAL A 327 -12.48 17.69 4.56
C VAL A 327 -13.65 16.71 4.72
N ARG A 328 -14.75 17.15 5.34
CA ARG A 328 -15.97 16.34 5.48
C ARG A 328 -16.54 15.90 4.15
N GLY A 329 -16.57 16.78 3.16
CA GLY A 329 -17.02 16.46 1.81
C GLY A 329 -16.15 15.37 1.13
N VAL A 330 -14.82 15.42 1.31
CA VAL A 330 -13.90 14.37 0.80
C VAL A 330 -14.16 13.05 1.50
N ILE A 331 -14.36 13.05 2.83
CA ILE A 331 -14.68 11.84 3.60
C ILE A 331 -15.94 11.18 3.05
N VAL A 332 -17.03 11.94 2.91
CA VAL A 332 -18.31 11.43 2.38
C VAL A 332 -18.13 10.88 0.97
N PHE A 333 -17.52 11.65 0.06
CA PHE A 333 -17.31 11.23 -1.31
C PHE A 333 -16.51 9.92 -1.40
N THR A 334 -15.38 9.84 -0.69
CA THR A 334 -14.52 8.65 -0.69
C THR A 334 -15.27 7.44 -0.12
N THR A 335 -15.99 7.62 0.99
CA THR A 335 -16.76 6.52 1.62
C THR A 335 -17.86 6.03 0.68
N VAL A 336 -18.66 6.94 0.10
CA VAL A 336 -19.77 6.56 -0.79
C VAL A 336 -19.26 5.84 -2.04
N VAL A 337 -18.22 6.38 -2.70
CA VAL A 337 -17.65 5.75 -3.90
C VAL A 337 -17.08 4.37 -3.60
N SER A 338 -16.28 4.26 -2.54
CA SER A 338 -15.67 2.97 -2.15
C SER A 338 -16.70 1.95 -1.71
N PHE A 339 -17.70 2.37 -0.93
CA PHE A 339 -18.78 1.49 -0.46
C PHE A 339 -19.65 1.00 -1.62
N SER A 340 -20.11 1.92 -2.49
CA SER A 340 -20.94 1.55 -3.66
C SER A 340 -20.20 0.61 -4.62
N TYR A 341 -18.90 0.86 -4.85
CA TYR A 341 -18.06 -0.03 -5.63
C TYR A 341 -17.98 -1.42 -5.01
N MET A 342 -17.73 -1.53 -3.68
CA MET A 342 -17.61 -2.82 -3.02
C MET A 342 -18.94 -3.57 -2.90
N VAL A 343 -20.06 -2.86 -2.81
CA VAL A 343 -21.40 -3.49 -2.93
C VAL A 343 -21.58 -4.09 -4.32
N LEU A 344 -21.20 -3.36 -5.36
CA LEU A 344 -21.25 -3.88 -6.73
C LEU A 344 -20.35 -5.11 -6.90
N VAL A 345 -19.12 -5.06 -6.41
CA VAL A 345 -18.18 -6.20 -6.41
C VAL A 345 -18.78 -7.40 -5.67
N TRP A 346 -19.35 -7.18 -4.50
CA TRP A 346 -20.00 -8.23 -3.73
C TRP A 346 -21.14 -8.90 -4.53
N LEU A 347 -22.00 -8.12 -5.17
CA LEU A 347 -23.06 -8.64 -6.03
C LEU A 347 -22.52 -9.45 -7.20
N VAL A 348 -21.50 -8.95 -7.88
CA VAL A 348 -20.88 -9.65 -9.02
C VAL A 348 -20.24 -10.97 -8.58
N LEU A 349 -19.48 -10.98 -7.50
CA LEU A 349 -18.84 -12.19 -6.95
C LEU A 349 -19.89 -13.19 -6.42
N ARG A 350 -21.03 -12.70 -5.93
CA ARG A 350 -22.15 -13.55 -5.47
C ARG A 350 -22.89 -14.20 -6.62
N LEU A 351 -23.10 -13.48 -7.72
CA LEU A 351 -23.89 -13.94 -8.87
C LEU A 351 -23.06 -14.77 -9.87
N PHE A 352 -21.78 -14.45 -10.02
CA PHE A 352 -20.90 -15.05 -11.02
C PHE A 352 -19.58 -15.60 -10.46
N PRO A 353 -19.56 -16.37 -9.36
CA PRO A 353 -18.32 -16.82 -8.75
C PRO A 353 -17.49 -17.70 -9.70
N HIS A 354 -18.15 -18.56 -10.49
CA HIS A 354 -17.51 -19.49 -11.40
C HIS A 354 -16.62 -18.80 -12.44
N VAL A 355 -17.03 -17.63 -12.95
CA VAL A 355 -16.25 -16.86 -13.93
C VAL A 355 -14.87 -16.49 -13.38
N PHE A 356 -14.81 -16.07 -12.12
CA PHE A 356 -13.56 -15.66 -11.50
C PHE A 356 -12.68 -16.83 -11.13
N ILE A 357 -13.27 -17.95 -10.67
CA ILE A 357 -12.51 -19.13 -10.26
C ILE A 357 -11.91 -19.83 -11.48
N GLN A 358 -12.67 -19.97 -12.57
CA GLN A 358 -12.22 -20.60 -13.82
C GLN A 358 -11.02 -19.91 -14.45
N LEU A 359 -10.78 -18.61 -14.17
CA LEU A 359 -9.57 -17.92 -14.60
C LEU A 359 -8.29 -18.51 -13.99
N PHE A 360 -8.40 -19.19 -12.84
CA PHE A 360 -7.26 -19.78 -12.13
C PHE A 360 -7.15 -21.28 -12.36
N ASN A 361 -8.28 -22.01 -12.28
CA ASN A 361 -8.27 -23.46 -12.48
C ASN A 361 -9.69 -23.96 -12.83
N GLY A 362 -9.77 -24.94 -13.73
CA GLY A 362 -11.02 -25.59 -14.15
C GLY A 362 -11.37 -26.88 -13.43
N ASP A 363 -10.62 -27.27 -12.38
CA ASP A 363 -10.91 -28.47 -11.59
C ASP A 363 -12.28 -28.38 -10.91
N PRO A 364 -13.20 -29.35 -11.13
CA PRO A 364 -14.55 -29.31 -10.58
C PRO A 364 -14.60 -29.27 -9.05
N GLN A 365 -13.71 -30.01 -8.36
CA GLN A 365 -13.68 -30.05 -6.91
C GLN A 365 -13.20 -28.71 -6.33
N LEU A 366 -12.17 -28.11 -6.92
CA LEU A 366 -11.70 -26.78 -6.56
C LEU A 366 -12.78 -25.73 -6.80
N LEU A 367 -13.49 -25.83 -7.94
CA LEU A 367 -14.55 -24.89 -8.33
C LEU A 367 -15.70 -24.88 -7.31
N GLU A 368 -16.19 -26.05 -6.90
CA GLU A 368 -17.27 -26.18 -5.92
C GLU A 368 -16.84 -25.65 -4.55
N THR A 369 -15.69 -26.13 -4.04
CA THR A 369 -15.16 -25.72 -2.73
C THR A 369 -14.86 -24.22 -2.69
N CYS A 370 -14.25 -23.68 -3.74
CA CYS A 370 -13.92 -22.27 -3.85
C CYS A 370 -15.17 -21.39 -3.94
N THR A 371 -16.22 -21.84 -4.66
CA THR A 371 -17.52 -21.13 -4.74
C THR A 371 -18.14 -21.00 -3.35
N HIS A 372 -18.19 -22.09 -2.58
CA HIS A 372 -18.70 -22.07 -1.22
C HIS A 372 -17.89 -21.11 -0.32
N ALA A 373 -16.57 -21.24 -0.30
CA ALA A 373 -15.66 -20.42 0.47
C ALA A 373 -15.74 -18.93 0.07
N MET A 374 -15.84 -18.62 -1.23
CA MET A 374 -16.02 -17.24 -1.72
C MET A 374 -17.31 -16.60 -1.22
N HIS A 375 -18.41 -17.35 -1.21
CA HIS A 375 -19.69 -16.84 -0.71
C HIS A 375 -19.62 -16.44 0.77
N ILE A 376 -18.84 -17.18 1.57
CA ILE A 376 -18.58 -16.83 2.97
C ILE A 376 -17.61 -15.65 3.03
N TYR A 377 -16.41 -15.79 2.47
CA TYR A 377 -15.32 -14.84 2.64
C TYR A 377 -15.66 -13.41 2.19
N PHE A 378 -16.34 -13.28 1.03
CA PHE A 378 -16.73 -11.97 0.51
C PHE A 378 -18.06 -11.46 1.08
N PHE A 379 -18.73 -12.22 1.94
CA PHE A 379 -19.91 -11.72 2.64
C PHE A 379 -19.53 -10.50 3.50
N GLY A 380 -20.15 -9.36 3.20
CA GLY A 380 -19.85 -8.12 3.92
C GLY A 380 -18.51 -7.45 3.55
N CYS A 381 -17.88 -7.80 2.42
CA CYS A 381 -16.66 -7.14 1.96
C CYS A 381 -16.82 -5.60 1.78
N PHE A 382 -18.05 -5.11 1.59
CA PHE A 382 -18.37 -3.68 1.56
C PHE A 382 -18.09 -2.98 2.91
N MET A 383 -18.14 -3.69 4.03
CA MET A 383 -17.71 -3.15 5.33
C MET A 383 -16.23 -2.82 5.38
N MET A 384 -15.42 -3.54 4.59
CA MET A 384 -14.01 -3.23 4.43
C MET A 384 -13.77 -1.85 3.78
N ALA A 385 -14.63 -1.44 2.85
CA ALA A 385 -14.56 -0.10 2.26
C ALA A 385 -14.75 1.01 3.29
N LEU A 386 -15.65 0.82 4.25
CA LEU A 386 -15.85 1.75 5.37
C LEU A 386 -14.59 1.86 6.23
N GLN A 387 -13.98 0.71 6.55
CA GLN A 387 -12.74 0.68 7.32
C GLN A 387 -11.59 1.38 6.59
N MET A 388 -11.37 1.02 5.32
CA MET A 388 -10.27 1.59 4.53
C MET A 388 -10.42 3.12 4.40
N SER A 389 -11.64 3.60 4.18
CA SER A 389 -11.94 5.04 4.14
C SER A 389 -11.68 5.70 5.48
N ALA A 390 -12.17 5.15 6.59
CA ALA A 390 -11.96 5.69 7.94
C ALA A 390 -10.48 5.70 8.32
N GLN A 391 -9.76 4.61 8.08
CA GLN A 391 -8.36 4.48 8.42
C GLN A 391 -7.47 5.43 7.60
N SER A 392 -7.75 5.58 6.30
CA SER A 392 -7.07 6.56 5.45
C SER A 392 -7.24 7.99 5.97
N VAL A 393 -8.45 8.37 6.40
CA VAL A 393 -8.75 9.69 6.99
C VAL A 393 -7.98 9.89 8.30
N VAL A 394 -8.00 8.91 9.18
CA VAL A 394 -7.29 8.98 10.48
C VAL A 394 -5.79 9.15 10.28
N GLN A 395 -5.19 8.43 9.33
CA GLN A 395 -3.79 8.59 8.94
C GLN A 395 -3.52 9.96 8.30
N ALA A 396 -4.37 10.38 7.36
CA ALA A 396 -4.26 11.66 6.67
C ALA A 396 -4.32 12.86 7.64
N MET A 397 -5.01 12.73 8.75
CA MET A 397 -5.09 13.75 9.82
C MET A 397 -3.97 13.61 10.87
N GLY A 398 -3.00 12.74 10.68
CA GLY A 398 -1.86 12.58 11.57
C GLY A 398 -2.15 11.83 12.87
N ARG A 399 -3.24 11.07 12.96
CA ARG A 399 -3.67 10.34 14.17
C ARG A 399 -3.12 8.91 14.22
N ALA A 400 -1.79 8.78 14.26
CA ALA A 400 -1.09 7.49 14.23
C ALA A 400 -1.61 6.48 15.27
N LYS A 401 -1.82 6.91 16.52
CA LYS A 401 -2.27 6.01 17.60
C LYS A 401 -3.61 5.35 17.30
N GLN A 402 -4.57 6.10 16.75
CA GLN A 402 -5.87 5.56 16.38
C GLN A 402 -5.75 4.59 15.19
N ALA A 403 -4.93 4.91 14.18
CA ALA A 403 -4.71 4.04 13.03
C ALA A 403 -4.05 2.71 13.44
N ILE A 404 -3.06 2.75 14.32
CA ILE A 404 -2.40 1.56 14.90
C ILE A 404 -3.41 0.71 15.68
N PHE A 405 -4.17 1.34 16.57
CA PHE A 405 -5.16 0.64 17.39
C PHE A 405 -6.16 -0.13 16.53
N PHE A 406 -6.74 0.47 15.49
CA PHE A 406 -7.70 -0.21 14.63
C PHE A 406 -7.09 -1.31 13.77
N SER A 407 -5.82 -1.16 13.34
CA SER A 407 -5.10 -2.23 12.66
C SER A 407 -4.89 -3.45 13.55
N LEU A 408 -4.46 -3.22 14.79
CA LEU A 408 -4.25 -4.29 15.77
C LEU A 408 -5.58 -4.92 16.23
N LEU A 409 -6.59 -4.10 16.54
CA LEU A 409 -7.92 -4.57 16.94
C LEU A 409 -8.46 -5.56 15.91
N ARG A 410 -8.48 -5.16 14.64
CA ARG A 410 -9.06 -5.99 13.60
C ARG A 410 -8.27 -7.27 13.37
N LYS A 411 -6.95 -7.15 13.14
CA LYS A 411 -6.14 -8.27 12.66
C LYS A 411 -5.62 -9.16 13.77
N VAL A 412 -5.11 -8.57 14.84
CA VAL A 412 -4.49 -9.31 15.94
C VAL A 412 -5.51 -9.73 16.98
N ILE A 413 -6.44 -8.84 17.36
CA ILE A 413 -7.40 -9.13 18.44
C ILE A 413 -8.63 -9.88 17.93
N ILE A 414 -9.08 -9.65 16.69
CA ILE A 414 -10.27 -10.30 16.15
C ILE A 414 -9.90 -11.46 15.21
N VAL A 415 -9.21 -11.19 14.08
CA VAL A 415 -9.01 -12.20 13.04
C VAL A 415 -8.16 -13.37 13.53
N ILE A 416 -6.98 -13.11 14.10
CA ILE A 416 -6.08 -14.22 14.49
C ILE A 416 -6.74 -15.14 15.52
N PRO A 417 -7.31 -14.67 16.65
CA PRO A 417 -7.97 -15.57 17.60
C PRO A 417 -9.16 -16.32 16.99
N LEU A 418 -9.99 -15.66 16.19
CA LEU A 418 -11.12 -16.32 15.54
C LEU A 418 -10.68 -17.37 14.51
N THR A 419 -9.58 -17.11 13.79
CA THR A 419 -8.99 -18.08 12.85
C THR A 419 -8.56 -19.37 13.56
N PHE A 420 -8.11 -19.30 14.81
CA PHE A 420 -7.76 -20.48 15.61
C PHE A 420 -8.97 -21.11 16.34
N LEU A 421 -9.94 -20.32 16.78
CA LEU A 421 -11.06 -20.79 17.60
C LEU A 421 -12.21 -21.35 16.78
N LEU A 422 -12.64 -20.67 15.70
CA LEU A 422 -13.81 -21.06 14.93
C LEU A 422 -13.70 -22.44 14.27
N PRO A 423 -12.55 -22.86 13.70
CA PRO A 423 -12.42 -24.19 13.12
C PRO A 423 -12.56 -25.33 14.14
N GLN A 424 -12.37 -25.07 15.43
CA GLN A 424 -12.53 -26.06 16.50
C GLN A 424 -13.99 -26.33 16.86
N ILE A 425 -14.91 -25.50 16.38
CA ILE A 425 -16.35 -25.65 16.63
C ILE A 425 -16.92 -26.62 15.58
N PRO A 426 -17.40 -27.83 15.98
CA PRO A 426 -17.78 -28.89 15.02
C PRO A 426 -18.73 -28.46 13.90
N PRO A 427 -19.79 -27.66 14.12
CA PRO A 427 -20.69 -27.25 13.04
C PRO A 427 -20.07 -26.23 12.06
N VAL A 428 -18.98 -25.56 12.41
CA VAL A 428 -18.34 -24.53 11.61
C VAL A 428 -17.15 -25.10 10.83
N GLY A 429 -16.33 -25.92 11.49
CA GLY A 429 -15.19 -26.59 10.86
C GLY A 429 -14.26 -25.61 10.14
N VAL A 430 -13.73 -26.05 8.98
CA VAL A 430 -12.78 -25.29 8.17
C VAL A 430 -13.32 -23.93 7.69
N ASP A 431 -14.63 -23.80 7.51
CA ASP A 431 -15.28 -22.54 7.13
C ASP A 431 -15.08 -21.43 8.17
N GLY A 432 -14.75 -21.80 9.41
CA GLY A 432 -14.42 -20.86 10.47
C GLY A 432 -13.28 -19.91 10.14
N VAL A 433 -12.32 -20.35 9.33
CA VAL A 433 -11.23 -19.49 8.87
C VAL A 433 -11.75 -18.36 7.99
N PHE A 434 -12.70 -18.65 7.10
CA PHE A 434 -13.32 -17.64 6.23
C PHE A 434 -14.27 -16.72 7.02
N TRP A 435 -15.04 -17.27 7.96
CA TRP A 435 -15.90 -16.49 8.85
C TRP A 435 -15.15 -15.53 9.75
N ALA A 436 -13.90 -15.84 10.15
CA ALA A 436 -13.08 -14.95 10.95
C ALA A 436 -12.88 -13.57 10.28
N GLU A 437 -12.64 -13.55 8.96
CA GLU A 437 -12.50 -12.30 8.21
C GLU A 437 -13.84 -11.55 8.11
N VAL A 438 -14.95 -12.25 7.89
CA VAL A 438 -16.30 -11.65 7.85
C VAL A 438 -16.64 -10.96 9.17
N ILE A 439 -16.51 -11.67 10.27
CA ILE A 439 -16.78 -11.11 11.62
C ILE A 439 -15.91 -9.88 11.86
N SER A 440 -14.64 -9.97 11.49
CA SER A 440 -13.71 -8.85 11.60
C SER A 440 -14.10 -7.64 10.76
N ASN A 441 -14.62 -7.85 9.55
CA ASN A 441 -15.10 -6.78 8.68
C ASN A 441 -16.28 -6.03 9.30
N PHE A 442 -17.25 -6.74 9.88
CA PHE A 442 -18.41 -6.13 10.55
C PHE A 442 -18.01 -5.47 11.88
N VAL A 443 -17.35 -6.20 12.77
CA VAL A 443 -17.02 -5.71 14.11
C VAL A 443 -15.87 -4.68 14.04
N GLY A 444 -14.73 -5.05 13.47
CA GLY A 444 -13.55 -4.17 13.41
C GLY A 444 -13.73 -3.02 12.43
N GLY A 445 -14.29 -3.30 11.25
CA GLY A 445 -14.56 -2.28 10.22
C GLY A 445 -15.62 -1.30 10.69
N GLY A 446 -16.73 -1.80 11.26
CA GLY A 446 -17.79 -0.99 11.84
C GLY A 446 -17.29 -0.14 13.01
N ALA A 447 -16.55 -0.71 13.96
CA ALA A 447 -15.96 0.01 15.08
C ALA A 447 -15.02 1.14 14.62
N CYS A 448 -14.18 0.88 13.61
CA CYS A 448 -13.28 1.89 13.05
C CYS A 448 -14.07 3.07 12.46
N TYR A 449 -15.08 2.79 11.66
CA TYR A 449 -15.89 3.82 11.02
C TYR A 449 -16.72 4.63 12.01
N ILE A 450 -17.39 3.97 12.96
CA ILE A 450 -18.16 4.62 14.02
C ILE A 450 -17.26 5.51 14.88
N THR A 451 -16.08 5.03 15.27
CA THR A 451 -15.12 5.84 16.04
C THR A 451 -14.66 7.05 15.25
N MET A 452 -14.40 6.92 13.94
CA MET A 452 -14.07 8.04 13.08
C MET A 452 -15.22 9.07 13.07
N LEU A 453 -16.47 8.64 12.99
CA LEU A 453 -17.63 9.53 13.07
C LEU A 453 -17.74 10.22 14.45
N CYS A 454 -17.55 9.49 15.52
CA CYS A 454 -17.66 10.04 16.88
C CYS A 454 -16.52 10.99 17.26
N THR A 455 -15.33 10.80 16.68
CA THR A 455 -14.13 11.58 17.00
C THR A 455 -13.82 12.60 15.93
N VAL A 456 -13.39 12.16 14.75
CA VAL A 456 -12.91 13.00 13.66
C VAL A 456 -14.02 13.86 13.09
N TRP A 457 -15.14 13.24 12.73
CA TRP A 457 -16.27 13.95 12.13
C TRP A 457 -16.86 15.00 13.07
N ARG A 458 -17.02 14.66 14.35
CA ARG A 458 -17.53 15.59 15.38
C ARG A 458 -16.59 16.77 15.59
N GLU A 459 -15.27 16.53 15.67
CA GLU A 459 -14.26 17.59 15.75
C GLU A 459 -14.32 18.51 14.54
N LEU A 460 -14.35 17.95 13.31
CA LEU A 460 -14.45 18.76 12.09
C LEU A 460 -15.70 19.63 12.07
N LYS A 461 -16.84 19.10 12.55
CA LYS A 461 -18.09 19.85 12.65
C LYS A 461 -17.98 21.00 13.65
N HIS A 462 -17.35 20.78 14.81
CA HIS A 462 -17.12 21.83 15.80
C HIS A 462 -16.20 22.93 15.27
N LYS A 463 -15.10 22.56 14.61
CA LYS A 463 -14.17 23.54 14.02
C LYS A 463 -14.82 24.33 12.90
N GLU A 464 -15.63 23.70 12.04
CA GLU A 464 -16.41 24.39 11.00
C GLU A 464 -17.38 25.43 11.58
N MET A 465 -18.08 25.10 12.68
CA MET A 465 -18.97 26.05 13.36
C MET A 465 -18.19 27.22 13.98
N GLY A 466 -17.00 26.98 14.51
CA GLY A 466 -16.12 28.04 15.04
C GLY A 466 -15.64 29.00 13.95
N GLU A 467 -15.27 28.52 12.77
CA GLU A 467 -14.92 29.37 11.62
C GLU A 467 -16.09 30.23 11.17
N LEU A 468 -17.30 29.65 11.07
CA LEU A 468 -18.51 30.43 10.70
C LEU A 468 -18.86 31.49 11.73
N ALA A 469 -18.59 31.24 13.01
CA ALA A 469 -18.82 32.25 14.07
C ALA A 469 -17.79 33.39 14.02
N GLN A 470 -16.52 33.10 13.66
CA GLN A 470 -15.49 34.13 13.47
C GLN A 470 -15.67 34.94 12.19
N ALA A 471 -16.16 34.34 11.11
CA ALA A 471 -16.42 35.01 9.84
C ALA A 471 -17.66 35.95 9.90
N LYS A 472 -18.52 35.82 10.93
CA LYS A 472 -19.69 36.68 11.17
C LYS A 472 -19.41 37.87 12.11
N LYS A 473 -18.24 37.86 12.75
CA LYS A 473 -17.72 39.01 13.53
C LYS A 473 -16.77 39.83 12.68
#